data_ae5b6610cf1fb4381fb88720ef9e062e
#
_entry.id   ae5b6610cf1fb4381fb88720ef9e062e
#
_cell.length_a   1.000
_cell.length_b   1.000
_cell.length_c   1.000
_cell.angle_alpha   90.00
_cell.angle_beta   90.00
_cell.angle_gamma   90.00
#
_symmetry.space_group_name_H-M   'P 1'
#
loop_
_entity.id
_entity.type
_entity.pdbx_description
1 polymer ?
#
loop_
_entity_poly.entity_id
_entity_poly.type
_entity_poly.pdbx_seq_one_letter_code
_entity_poly.pdbx_strand_id
1 'polypeptide(L)'
;MNTIIHPMEITTAEYLYNNCILQATLAQVEQASVWYFEAQEVAEDVAEILGTSLEVGASIVSAFSPRERWASNVAKAYAFANGKPVAGLSNNLKMANAALEQGFDALKGQKTNAFARAIAGDTNAVVIDVWMCRAANAPTDSPSKGLYNTLSDAVTSVANEHGLSPRTAQALIWIIKRGSAE
;
A
#
# COMPACT_ATOMS: atom_id res chain seq x y z
N MET A 1 -23.85 -23.67 -12.51
CA MET A 1 -22.93 -23.26 -13.59
C MET A 1 -21.66 -22.73 -12.95
N ASN A 2 -20.55 -23.48 -13.05
CA ASN A 2 -19.26 -22.99 -12.57
C ASN A 2 -18.77 -21.96 -13.61
N THR A 3 -18.81 -20.70 -13.26
CA THR A 3 -18.15 -19.64 -14.03
C THR A 3 -16.65 -19.91 -13.97
N ILE A 4 -16.06 -20.38 -15.06
CA ILE A 4 -14.61 -20.50 -15.19
C ILE A 4 -14.10 -19.04 -15.22
N ILE A 5 -13.59 -18.57 -14.08
CA ILE A 5 -12.86 -17.30 -14.02
C ILE A 5 -11.53 -17.57 -14.72
N HIS A 6 -11.39 -17.11 -15.96
CA HIS A 6 -10.10 -17.15 -16.63
C HIS A 6 -9.09 -16.34 -15.79
N PRO A 7 -7.90 -16.89 -15.49
CA PRO A 7 -6.89 -16.14 -14.81
C PRO A 7 -6.55 -14.90 -15.64
N MET A 8 -6.46 -13.74 -14.98
CA MET A 8 -6.03 -12.51 -15.63
C MET A 8 -4.61 -12.69 -16.16
N GLU A 9 -4.40 -12.38 -17.43
CA GLU A 9 -3.05 -12.42 -18.02
C GLU A 9 -2.26 -11.20 -17.57
N ILE A 10 -0.99 -11.40 -17.22
CA ILE A 10 -0.04 -10.36 -16.80
C ILE A 10 0.06 -9.25 -17.86
N THR A 11 0.10 -9.60 -19.14
CA THR A 11 0.20 -8.65 -20.26
C THR A 11 -0.98 -7.69 -20.33
N THR A 12 -2.18 -8.12 -19.92
CA THR A 12 -3.35 -7.24 -19.84
C THR A 12 -3.19 -6.22 -18.72
N ALA A 13 -2.70 -6.65 -17.55
CA ALA A 13 -2.43 -5.74 -16.42
C ALA A 13 -1.30 -4.76 -16.75
N GLU A 14 -0.22 -5.21 -17.36
CA GLU A 14 0.88 -4.37 -17.85
C GLU A 14 0.38 -3.29 -18.79
N TYR A 15 -0.39 -3.65 -19.81
CA TYR A 15 -0.97 -2.68 -20.76
C TYR A 15 -1.80 -1.60 -20.06
N LEU A 16 -2.67 -1.99 -19.13
CA LEU A 16 -3.55 -1.05 -18.42
C LEU A 16 -2.77 -0.16 -17.45
N TYR A 17 -1.81 -0.69 -16.72
CA TYR A 17 -0.94 0.08 -15.84
C TYR A 17 -0.04 1.05 -16.62
N ASN A 18 0.53 0.60 -17.74
CA ASN A 18 1.30 1.46 -18.64
C ASN A 18 0.47 2.63 -19.16
N ASN A 19 -0.77 2.37 -19.59
CA ASN A 19 -1.68 3.44 -20.03
C ASN A 19 -2.01 4.44 -18.92
N CYS A 20 -2.09 4.01 -17.66
CA CYS A 20 -2.23 4.94 -16.53
C CYS A 20 -1.00 5.87 -16.44
N ILE A 21 0.21 5.31 -16.46
CA ILE A 21 1.45 6.09 -16.34
C ILE A 21 1.61 7.08 -17.50
N LEU A 22 1.29 6.66 -18.72
CA LEU A 22 1.39 7.53 -19.91
C LEU A 22 0.44 8.75 -19.87
N GLN A 23 -0.63 8.67 -19.07
CA GLN A 23 -1.59 9.76 -18.89
C GLN A 23 -1.29 10.65 -17.67
N ALA A 24 -0.21 10.38 -16.93
CA ALA A 24 0.16 11.11 -15.73
C ALA A 24 0.46 12.58 -16.02
N THR A 25 -0.06 13.46 -15.19
CA THR A 25 0.36 14.88 -15.16
C THR A 25 1.66 15.03 -14.35
N LEU A 26 2.40 16.10 -14.58
CA LEU A 26 3.59 16.42 -13.79
C LEU A 26 3.28 16.49 -12.28
N ALA A 27 2.17 17.10 -11.90
CA ALA A 27 1.76 17.19 -10.50
C ALA A 27 1.52 15.81 -9.87
N GLN A 28 0.94 14.85 -10.62
CA GLN A 28 0.75 13.47 -10.14
C GLN A 28 2.10 12.73 -9.99
N VAL A 29 3.04 12.96 -10.90
CA VAL A 29 4.39 12.39 -10.80
C VAL A 29 5.12 12.93 -9.58
N GLU A 30 5.08 14.25 -9.35
CA GLU A 30 5.67 14.89 -8.18
C GLU A 30 5.04 14.33 -6.89
N GLN A 31 3.72 14.24 -6.81
CA GLN A 31 3.01 13.70 -5.66
C GLN A 31 3.37 12.22 -5.41
N ALA A 32 3.46 11.41 -6.45
CA ALA A 32 3.85 10.01 -6.32
C ALA A 32 5.30 9.83 -5.83
N SER A 33 6.20 10.73 -6.23
CA SER A 33 7.61 10.67 -5.86
C SER A 33 7.86 10.96 -4.38
N VAL A 34 6.99 11.76 -3.72
CA VAL A 34 7.15 12.15 -2.32
C VAL A 34 6.23 11.39 -1.35
N TRP A 35 5.14 10.79 -1.84
CA TRP A 35 4.10 10.22 -0.99
C TRP A 35 4.61 9.20 0.04
N TYR A 36 5.47 8.29 -0.36
CA TYR A 36 6.03 7.30 0.57
C TYR A 36 7.09 7.87 1.51
N PHE A 37 7.73 8.99 1.17
CA PHE A 37 8.61 9.70 2.10
C PHE A 37 7.80 10.35 3.23
N GLU A 38 6.70 11.02 2.89
CA GLU A 38 5.78 11.59 3.88
C GLU A 38 5.16 10.51 4.77
N ALA A 39 4.81 9.37 4.20
CA ALA A 39 4.31 8.23 4.97
C ALA A 39 5.37 7.62 5.89
N GLN A 40 6.64 7.62 5.47
CA GLN A 40 7.76 7.17 6.27
C GLN A 40 8.02 8.11 7.46
N GLU A 41 7.95 9.44 7.27
CA GLU A 41 8.08 10.41 8.37
C GLU A 41 7.05 10.13 9.48
N VAL A 42 5.81 9.83 9.12
CA VAL A 42 4.79 9.40 10.10
C VAL A 42 5.19 8.13 10.85
N ALA A 43 5.78 7.17 10.16
CA ALA A 43 6.23 5.92 10.78
C ALA A 43 7.45 6.13 11.70
N GLU A 44 8.36 7.03 11.32
CA GLU A 44 9.50 7.45 12.14
C GLU A 44 9.05 8.14 13.43
N ASP A 45 8.11 9.07 13.35
CA ASP A 45 7.51 9.73 14.52
C ASP A 45 6.85 8.70 15.47
N VAL A 46 6.05 7.77 14.90
CA VAL A 46 5.40 6.70 15.69
C VAL A 46 6.43 5.82 16.37
N ALA A 47 7.52 5.48 15.68
CA ALA A 47 8.61 4.69 16.22
C ALA A 47 9.35 5.44 17.34
N GLU A 48 9.62 6.73 17.17
CA GLU A 48 10.26 7.58 18.17
C GLU A 48 9.42 7.68 19.45
N ILE A 49 8.12 7.97 19.33
CA ILE A 49 7.19 8.04 20.47
C ILE A 49 7.18 6.74 21.27
N LEU A 50 7.25 5.59 20.58
CA LEU A 50 7.23 4.27 21.21
C LEU A 50 8.62 3.78 21.65
N GLY A 51 9.69 4.45 21.28
CA GLY A 51 11.07 4.01 21.54
C GLY A 51 11.42 2.70 20.81
N THR A 52 10.97 2.54 19.57
CA THR A 52 11.11 1.30 18.79
C THR A 52 11.71 1.54 17.39
N SER A 53 11.74 0.54 16.53
CA SER A 53 12.31 0.64 15.18
C SER A 53 11.31 1.20 14.16
N LEU A 54 11.84 1.73 13.03
CA LEU A 54 11.02 2.14 11.87
C LEU A 54 10.14 1.00 11.35
N GLU A 55 10.63 -0.24 11.36
CA GLU A 55 9.84 -1.43 10.99
C GLU A 55 8.55 -1.53 11.82
N VAL A 56 8.66 -1.37 13.14
CA VAL A 56 7.52 -1.41 14.05
C VAL A 56 6.60 -0.22 13.80
N GLY A 57 7.13 1.00 13.68
CA GLY A 57 6.35 2.20 13.36
C GLY A 57 5.56 2.05 12.06
N ALA A 58 6.21 1.62 10.99
CA ALA A 58 5.57 1.36 9.69
C ALA A 58 4.52 0.25 9.77
N SER A 59 4.76 -0.79 10.56
CA SER A 59 3.79 -1.87 10.77
C SER A 59 2.54 -1.39 11.50
N ILE A 60 2.68 -0.50 12.49
CA ILE A 60 1.55 0.11 13.21
C ILE A 60 0.74 1.01 12.28
N VAL A 61 1.40 1.89 11.50
CA VAL A 61 0.73 2.72 10.49
C VAL A 61 -0.04 1.85 9.51
N SER A 62 0.58 0.79 9.00
CA SER A 62 -0.08 -0.13 8.08
C SER A 62 -1.23 -0.91 8.72
N ALA A 63 -1.13 -1.31 9.98
CA ALA A 63 -2.18 -2.03 10.71
C ALA A 63 -3.48 -1.22 10.81
N PHE A 64 -3.40 0.11 10.87
CA PHE A 64 -4.57 1.00 10.90
C PHE A 64 -5.10 1.36 9.51
N SER A 65 -4.42 1.00 8.42
CA SER A 65 -4.82 1.38 7.05
C SER A 65 -6.09 0.72 6.49
N PRO A 66 -6.52 -0.51 6.89
CA PRO A 66 -7.68 -1.14 6.28
C PRO A 66 -8.97 -0.36 6.51
N ARG A 67 -9.62 0.04 5.41
CA ARG A 67 -10.87 0.80 5.37
C ARG A 67 -10.80 2.21 5.99
N GLU A 68 -9.61 2.79 6.04
CA GLU A 68 -9.38 4.14 6.57
C GLU A 68 -8.89 5.07 5.47
N ARG A 69 -9.23 6.36 5.61
CA ARG A 69 -8.59 7.44 4.86
C ARG A 69 -7.24 7.74 5.49
N TRP A 70 -6.29 8.25 4.73
CA TRP A 70 -4.94 8.50 5.20
C TRP A 70 -4.89 9.35 6.48
N ALA A 71 -5.57 10.50 6.50
CA ALA A 71 -5.60 11.36 7.68
C ALA A 71 -6.14 10.65 8.94
N SER A 72 -7.18 9.81 8.80
CA SER A 72 -7.71 9.01 9.91
C SER A 72 -6.73 7.91 10.34
N ASN A 73 -6.06 7.27 9.39
CA ASN A 73 -5.02 6.28 9.66
C ASN A 73 -3.88 6.89 10.49
N VAL A 74 -3.34 8.02 10.04
CA VAL A 74 -2.28 8.77 10.74
C VAL A 74 -2.70 9.16 12.16
N ALA A 75 -3.90 9.74 12.31
CA ALA A 75 -4.43 10.11 13.63
C ALA A 75 -4.52 8.91 14.59
N LYS A 76 -4.92 7.72 14.08
CA LYS A 76 -5.00 6.49 14.87
C LYS A 76 -3.62 5.96 15.25
N ALA A 77 -2.66 6.00 14.34
CA ALA A 77 -1.28 5.59 14.64
C ALA A 77 -0.66 6.46 15.75
N TYR A 78 -0.82 7.78 15.66
CA TYR A 78 -0.37 8.69 16.73
C TYR A 78 -1.13 8.51 18.05
N ALA A 79 -2.46 8.30 18.02
CA ALA A 79 -3.23 8.04 19.23
C ALA A 79 -2.74 6.76 19.91
N PHE A 80 -2.52 5.69 19.14
CA PHE A 80 -1.99 4.43 19.63
C PHE A 80 -0.60 4.61 20.26
N ALA A 81 0.32 5.27 19.58
CA ALA A 81 1.67 5.52 20.07
C ALA A 81 1.69 6.32 21.39
N ASN A 82 0.76 7.24 21.57
CA ASN A 82 0.59 8.03 22.78
C ASN A 82 -0.25 7.35 23.88
N GLY A 83 -0.60 6.07 23.73
CA GLY A 83 -1.40 5.35 24.72
C GLY A 83 -2.85 5.83 24.84
N LYS A 84 -3.36 6.57 23.84
CA LYS A 84 -4.74 7.07 23.82
C LYS A 84 -5.70 6.02 23.26
N PRO A 85 -6.98 6.05 23.64
CA PRO A 85 -7.99 5.18 23.04
C PRO A 85 -8.07 5.36 21.53
N VAL A 86 -8.09 4.24 20.79
CA VAL A 86 -8.25 4.24 19.34
C VAL A 86 -9.60 3.62 18.98
N ALA A 87 -10.45 4.39 18.31
CA ALA A 87 -11.72 3.92 17.77
C ALA A 87 -11.51 3.26 16.40
N GLY A 88 -12.32 2.26 16.05
CA GLY A 88 -12.32 1.63 14.73
C GLY A 88 -12.41 0.10 14.78
N LEU A 89 -11.89 -0.55 13.75
CA LEU A 89 -11.95 -2.00 13.61
C LEU A 89 -11.08 -2.68 14.68
N SER A 90 -11.68 -3.56 15.47
CA SER A 90 -10.97 -4.31 16.52
C SER A 90 -9.78 -5.11 15.97
N ASN A 91 -9.87 -5.58 14.73
CA ASN A 91 -8.79 -6.32 14.08
C ASN A 91 -7.57 -5.43 13.78
N ASN A 92 -7.79 -4.16 13.43
CA ASN A 92 -6.70 -3.21 13.19
C ASN A 92 -5.91 -2.96 14.48
N LEU A 93 -6.62 -2.79 15.60
CA LEU A 93 -6.00 -2.62 16.92
C LEU A 93 -5.24 -3.88 17.35
N LYS A 94 -5.78 -5.08 17.10
CA LYS A 94 -5.06 -6.34 17.37
C LYS A 94 -3.77 -6.46 16.56
N MET A 95 -3.81 -6.09 15.28
CA MET A 95 -2.62 -6.09 14.43
C MET A 95 -1.58 -5.07 14.92
N ALA A 96 -2.00 -3.85 15.30
CA ALA A 96 -1.11 -2.84 15.82
C ALA A 96 -0.43 -3.28 17.13
N ASN A 97 -1.17 -3.91 18.05
CA ASN A 97 -0.58 -4.49 19.25
C ASN A 97 0.41 -5.62 18.95
N ALA A 98 0.07 -6.51 18.01
CA ALA A 98 1.01 -7.57 17.61
C ALA A 98 2.26 -7.01 16.92
N ALA A 99 2.14 -5.91 16.19
CA ALA A 99 3.26 -5.25 15.51
C ALA A 99 4.31 -4.69 16.47
N LEU A 100 3.93 -4.35 17.71
CA LEU A 100 4.90 -3.92 18.74
C LEU A 100 5.98 -4.98 19.00
N GLU A 101 5.62 -6.26 18.95
CA GLU A 101 6.53 -7.37 19.24
C GLU A 101 7.08 -8.04 17.97
N GLN A 102 6.31 -8.06 16.89
CA GLN A 102 6.57 -8.88 15.72
C GLN A 102 6.89 -8.07 14.45
N GLY A 103 6.80 -6.72 14.49
CA GLY A 103 7.04 -5.89 13.32
C GLY A 103 6.21 -6.33 12.10
N PHE A 104 6.85 -6.49 10.94
CA PHE A 104 6.19 -6.95 9.71
C PHE A 104 5.50 -8.30 9.84
N ASP A 105 5.99 -9.19 10.71
CA ASP A 105 5.44 -10.54 10.86
C ASP A 105 4.04 -10.56 11.49
N ALA A 106 3.63 -9.47 12.15
CA ALA A 106 2.26 -9.29 12.62
C ALA A 106 1.25 -9.16 11.46
N LEU A 107 1.69 -8.69 10.30
CA LEU A 107 0.86 -8.34 9.15
C LEU A 107 0.75 -9.53 8.20
N LYS A 108 -0.22 -10.41 8.41
CA LYS A 108 -0.40 -11.64 7.61
C LYS A 108 -1.00 -11.40 6.22
N GLY A 109 -1.68 -10.28 5.99
CA GLY A 109 -2.23 -9.92 4.70
C GLY A 109 -1.18 -9.37 3.75
N GLN A 110 -1.13 -9.84 2.48
CA GLN A 110 -0.16 -9.36 1.49
C GLN A 110 -0.17 -7.83 1.36
N LYS A 111 -1.35 -7.22 1.28
CA LYS A 111 -1.50 -5.77 1.14
C LYS A 111 -0.90 -5.01 2.33
N THR A 112 -1.26 -5.37 3.57
CA THR A 112 -0.77 -4.67 4.76
C THR A 112 0.71 -4.89 4.97
N ASN A 113 1.23 -6.09 4.71
CA ASN A 113 2.66 -6.37 4.80
C ASN A 113 3.45 -5.56 3.75
N ALA A 114 3.01 -5.56 2.49
CA ALA A 114 3.63 -4.76 1.43
C ALA A 114 3.58 -3.25 1.75
N PHE A 115 2.48 -2.76 2.32
CA PHE A 115 2.33 -1.36 2.67
C PHE A 115 3.31 -0.95 3.79
N ALA A 116 3.45 -1.76 4.84
CA ALA A 116 4.44 -1.50 5.90
C ALA A 116 5.87 -1.47 5.35
N ARG A 117 6.23 -2.43 4.48
CA ARG A 117 7.56 -2.46 3.84
C ARG A 117 7.79 -1.24 2.95
N ALA A 118 6.81 -0.84 2.15
CA ALA A 118 6.90 0.35 1.31
C ALA A 118 7.11 1.62 2.15
N ILE A 119 6.38 1.78 3.26
CA ILE A 119 6.56 2.89 4.22
C ILE A 119 7.96 2.83 4.85
N ALA A 120 8.46 1.66 5.21
CA ALA A 120 9.78 1.48 5.81
C ALA A 120 10.95 1.64 4.82
N GLY A 121 10.69 1.97 3.55
CA GLY A 121 11.72 2.29 2.56
C GLY A 121 12.00 1.21 1.52
N ASP A 122 11.29 0.07 1.53
CA ASP A 122 11.43 -0.95 0.48
C ASP A 122 10.86 -0.43 -0.85
N THR A 123 11.75 -0.06 -1.77
CA THR A 123 11.38 0.48 -3.10
C THR A 123 10.81 -0.58 -4.04
N ASN A 124 10.94 -1.87 -3.72
CA ASN A 124 10.38 -2.99 -4.48
C ASN A 124 9.00 -3.43 -3.97
N ALA A 125 8.56 -2.93 -2.82
CA ALA A 125 7.26 -3.28 -2.28
C ALA A 125 6.13 -2.68 -3.13
N VAL A 126 5.20 -3.53 -3.57
CA VAL A 126 4.03 -3.15 -4.39
C VAL A 126 2.75 -3.42 -3.62
N VAL A 127 1.98 -2.38 -3.37
CA VAL A 127 0.71 -2.45 -2.64
C VAL A 127 -0.45 -2.60 -3.63
N ILE A 128 -1.06 -3.78 -3.68
CA ILE A 128 -2.25 -4.01 -4.50
C ILE A 128 -3.50 -3.87 -3.64
N ASP A 129 -4.16 -2.74 -3.78
CA ASP A 129 -5.45 -2.44 -3.16
C ASP A 129 -6.60 -2.43 -4.18
N VAL A 130 -7.78 -2.03 -3.75
CA VAL A 130 -8.96 -1.93 -4.61
C VAL A 130 -8.74 -1.03 -5.84
N TRP A 131 -7.99 0.06 -5.69
CA TRP A 131 -7.73 1.00 -6.79
C TRP A 131 -6.77 0.41 -7.82
N MET A 132 -5.76 -0.34 -7.36
CA MET A 132 -4.86 -1.08 -8.23
C MET A 132 -5.59 -2.20 -8.98
N CYS A 133 -6.50 -2.93 -8.31
CA CYS A 133 -7.35 -3.92 -8.96
C CYS A 133 -8.23 -3.26 -10.06
N ARG A 134 -8.83 -2.13 -9.76
CA ARG A 134 -9.67 -1.37 -10.71
C ARG A 134 -8.85 -0.77 -11.87
N ALA A 135 -7.63 -0.33 -11.61
CA ALA A 135 -6.74 0.17 -12.66
C ALA A 135 -6.40 -0.92 -13.70
N ALA A 136 -6.27 -2.15 -13.25
CA ALA A 136 -6.02 -3.32 -14.10
C ALA A 136 -7.30 -3.99 -14.65
N ASN A 137 -8.49 -3.48 -14.36
CA ASN A 137 -9.78 -4.14 -14.64
C ASN A 137 -9.80 -5.60 -14.12
N ALA A 138 -9.23 -5.80 -12.93
CA ALA A 138 -9.19 -7.12 -12.32
C ALA A 138 -10.61 -7.65 -12.03
N PRO A 139 -10.82 -8.98 -12.06
CA PRO A 139 -12.15 -9.57 -11.89
C PRO A 139 -12.72 -9.40 -10.47
N THR A 140 -11.93 -8.88 -9.54
CA THR A 140 -12.32 -8.67 -8.14
C THR A 140 -11.54 -7.53 -7.50
N ASP A 141 -12.14 -6.84 -6.55
CA ASP A 141 -11.50 -5.84 -5.69
C ASP A 141 -10.72 -6.47 -4.51
N SER A 142 -10.81 -7.79 -4.33
CA SER A 142 -10.14 -8.57 -3.28
C SER A 142 -9.36 -9.72 -3.91
N PRO A 143 -8.14 -9.49 -4.39
CA PRO A 143 -7.39 -10.46 -5.15
C PRO A 143 -6.98 -11.66 -4.29
N SER A 144 -7.03 -12.86 -4.88
CA SER A 144 -6.37 -14.04 -4.33
C SER A 144 -4.85 -13.82 -4.32
N LYS A 145 -4.11 -14.66 -3.59
CA LYS A 145 -2.64 -14.58 -3.56
C LYS A 145 -2.02 -14.62 -4.96
N GLY A 146 -2.53 -15.49 -5.83
CA GLY A 146 -2.03 -15.60 -7.21
C GLY A 146 -2.29 -14.33 -8.02
N LEU A 147 -3.52 -13.80 -7.99
CA LEU A 147 -3.86 -12.56 -8.68
C LEU A 147 -3.08 -11.36 -8.12
N TYR A 148 -2.89 -11.28 -6.80
CA TYR A 148 -2.06 -10.25 -6.18
C TYR A 148 -0.63 -10.27 -6.76
N ASN A 149 -0.02 -11.45 -6.85
CA ASN A 149 1.33 -11.59 -7.40
C ASN A 149 1.36 -11.17 -8.88
N THR A 150 0.40 -11.64 -9.71
CA THR A 150 0.30 -11.23 -11.11
C THR A 150 0.23 -9.71 -11.28
N LEU A 151 -0.59 -9.03 -10.46
CA LEU A 151 -0.71 -7.57 -10.51
C LEU A 151 0.57 -6.87 -10.02
N SER A 152 1.21 -7.39 -8.98
CA SER A 152 2.48 -6.88 -8.46
C SER A 152 3.60 -7.00 -9.50
N ASP A 153 3.69 -8.14 -10.16
CA ASP A 153 4.68 -8.39 -11.22
C ASP A 153 4.46 -7.46 -12.41
N ALA A 154 3.19 -7.22 -12.79
CA ALA A 154 2.83 -6.28 -13.85
C ALA A 154 3.26 -4.84 -13.52
N VAL A 155 3.04 -4.38 -12.26
CA VAL A 155 3.53 -3.06 -11.82
C VAL A 155 5.04 -2.98 -11.89
N THR A 156 5.74 -4.03 -11.45
CA THR A 156 7.21 -4.10 -11.48
C THR A 156 7.76 -4.03 -12.90
N SER A 157 7.14 -4.77 -13.83
CA SER A 157 7.50 -4.74 -15.26
C SER A 157 7.36 -3.34 -15.84
N VAL A 158 6.21 -2.71 -15.66
CA VAL A 158 5.92 -1.36 -16.15
C VAL A 158 6.83 -0.31 -15.49
N ALA A 159 7.12 -0.45 -14.19
CA ALA A 159 8.05 0.44 -13.49
C ALA A 159 9.43 0.44 -14.16
N ASN A 160 9.95 -0.75 -14.48
CA ASN A 160 11.24 -0.90 -15.15
C ASN A 160 11.26 -0.23 -16.53
N GLU A 161 10.18 -0.34 -17.31
CA GLU A 161 10.05 0.31 -18.63
C GLU A 161 10.12 1.84 -18.53
N HIS A 162 9.60 2.41 -17.45
CA HIS A 162 9.59 3.86 -17.20
C HIS A 162 10.76 4.36 -16.35
N GLY A 163 11.70 3.52 -15.95
CA GLY A 163 12.82 3.89 -15.08
C GLY A 163 12.38 4.30 -13.67
N LEU A 164 11.24 3.82 -13.20
CA LEU A 164 10.70 4.08 -11.87
C LEU A 164 10.99 2.89 -10.93
N SER A 165 11.00 3.15 -9.61
CA SER A 165 10.90 2.05 -8.66
C SER A 165 9.48 1.45 -8.69
N PRO A 166 9.30 0.14 -8.39
CA PRO A 166 7.98 -0.48 -8.30
C PRO A 166 7.05 0.26 -7.32
N ARG A 167 7.58 0.69 -6.18
CA ARG A 167 6.85 1.50 -5.19
C ARG A 167 6.35 2.83 -5.76
N THR A 168 7.19 3.55 -6.50
CA THR A 168 6.83 4.85 -7.10
C THR A 168 5.81 4.66 -8.22
N ALA A 169 5.99 3.66 -9.10
CA ALA A 169 5.04 3.35 -10.14
C ALA A 169 3.66 2.97 -9.56
N GLN A 170 3.64 2.17 -8.50
CA GLN A 170 2.41 1.83 -7.79
C GLN A 170 1.72 3.08 -7.22
N ALA A 171 2.45 3.97 -6.55
CA ALA A 171 1.90 5.22 -6.02
C ALA A 171 1.31 6.09 -7.13
N LEU A 172 1.99 6.22 -8.27
CA LEU A 172 1.53 7.00 -9.41
C LEU A 172 0.24 6.45 -10.00
N ILE A 173 0.16 5.15 -10.29
CA ILE A 173 -1.04 4.49 -10.80
C ILE A 173 -2.21 4.67 -9.82
N TRP A 174 -1.95 4.50 -8.53
CA TRP A 174 -2.94 4.66 -7.47
C TRP A 174 -3.49 6.08 -7.39
N ILE A 175 -2.63 7.11 -7.43
CA ILE A 175 -3.03 8.53 -7.44
C ILE A 175 -3.89 8.85 -8.66
N ILE A 176 -3.48 8.40 -9.85
CA ILE A 176 -4.23 8.62 -11.09
C ILE A 176 -5.62 8.00 -11.01
N LYS A 177 -5.68 6.75 -10.54
CA LYS A 177 -6.95 6.00 -10.53
C LYS A 177 -7.90 6.48 -9.43
N ARG A 178 -7.38 6.87 -8.29
CA ARG A 178 -8.16 7.40 -7.16
C ARG A 178 -8.55 8.86 -7.37
N GLY A 179 -7.73 9.65 -8.07
CA GLY A 179 -7.91 11.07 -8.33
C GLY A 179 -7.24 11.99 -7.31
N SER A 180 -6.73 11.48 -6.19
CA SER A 180 -5.95 12.23 -5.20
C SER A 180 -5.14 11.28 -4.31
N ALA A 181 -4.13 11.80 -3.62
CA ALA A 181 -3.35 11.05 -2.61
C ALA A 181 -3.99 11.05 -1.20
N GLU A 182 -5.11 11.76 -1.01
CA GLU A 182 -5.82 11.89 0.27
C GLU A 182 -6.80 10.75 0.55
#